data_a0954327f2687ba547236b964daf9b56
#
_entry.id   a0954327f2687ba547236b964daf9b56
#
_cell.length_a   1.000
_cell.length_b   1.000
_cell.length_c   1.000
_cell.angle_alpha   90.00
_cell.angle_beta   90.00
_cell.angle_gamma   90.00
#
_symmetry.space_group_name_H-M   'P 1'
#
loop_
_entity.id
_entity.type
_entity.pdbx_description
1 polymer ?
#
loop_
_entity_poly.entity_id
_entity_poly.type
_entity_poly.pdbx_seq_one_letter_code
_entity_poly.pdbx_strand_id
1 'polypeptide(L)'
;PTLFNKKVLYSNLNYSLQEKDKYIFNAQFRYSFNDFPAGYEDRKSKLYSSGSETPLSIYDHTVEKNRIPALDLYFQRNLRNDQSLIFNLVGTYIRTENTRIYQETRENDLETDILSDISGKKYSLIAEGIYEKRIGKSQFTGGLKHTQSYTDNTYTGTTVTDVSMKQSESFAYAEYLLKTGKWSYMANLAFSRFYYSQRNNKNEKYALQPSLRITYNPNQNLSFRYSAALKNNTPSIAYLNDVEQPIDILQVRRGNPALKSYQSINQSFNAGYNQKLFGIDALITYDYEHKPIMESVFYEDGLFIRTYDNQKSFQNLAFEVAFHIKPWKDHINISVIPGLNRYISHGNNYLHTYTMKSLRVNIDFSYRNWIANFTTITPPNRYVYGEQLMKGDLMHTLMVGYKMPAWSVMAGLYNPFIKTYRSENENWSALNPVKSDIHSNNMARTVVVKFNFNLNFGKQFKSIRKAVQNM
;
A
#
# COMPACT_ATOMS: atom_id res chain seq x y z
N PRO A 1 -16.51 6.28 24.75
CA PRO A 1 -16.51 5.64 23.45
C PRO A 1 -16.43 6.72 22.38
N THR A 2 -15.37 6.67 21.57
CA THR A 2 -15.17 7.59 20.46
C THR A 2 -16.17 7.23 19.35
N LEU A 3 -17.06 8.14 18.98
CA LEU A 3 -17.99 7.95 17.90
C LEU A 3 -17.22 8.00 16.56
N PHE A 4 -17.22 6.89 15.86
CA PHE A 4 -16.69 6.84 14.50
C PHE A 4 -17.69 7.47 13.53
N ASN A 5 -17.35 8.62 12.96
CA ASN A 5 -18.15 9.28 11.94
C ASN A 5 -17.31 9.45 10.68
N LYS A 6 -17.64 8.68 9.65
CA LYS A 6 -16.97 8.72 8.36
C LYS A 6 -18.00 8.79 7.23
N LYS A 7 -17.85 9.76 6.35
CA LYS A 7 -18.65 9.87 5.13
C LYS A 7 -17.76 9.52 3.94
N VAL A 8 -18.17 8.54 3.15
CA VAL A 8 -17.44 8.10 1.97
C VAL A 8 -18.39 8.05 0.79
N LEU A 9 -18.01 8.70 -0.30
CA LEU A 9 -18.68 8.56 -1.59
C LEU A 9 -17.64 8.10 -2.62
N TYR A 10 -17.95 7.02 -3.31
CA TYR A 10 -17.19 6.57 -4.46
C TYR A 10 -18.10 6.45 -5.66
N SER A 11 -17.75 7.09 -6.76
CA SER A 11 -18.47 7.01 -8.03
C SER A 11 -17.50 6.62 -9.14
N ASN A 12 -17.96 5.77 -10.03
CA ASN A 12 -17.19 5.29 -11.17
C ASN A 12 -18.11 5.19 -12.40
N LEU A 13 -17.83 6.01 -13.42
CA LEU A 13 -18.46 5.96 -14.71
C LEU A 13 -17.48 5.42 -15.73
N ASN A 14 -17.87 4.39 -16.45
CA ASN A 14 -17.01 3.72 -17.41
C ASN A 14 -17.72 3.63 -18.78
N TYR A 15 -17.05 4.16 -19.80
CA TYR A 15 -17.47 4.05 -21.19
C TYR A 15 -16.46 3.21 -21.95
N SER A 16 -16.93 2.19 -22.68
CA SER A 16 -16.08 1.32 -23.49
C SER A 16 -16.61 1.22 -24.89
N LEU A 17 -15.74 1.39 -25.88
CA LEU A 17 -16.00 1.17 -27.28
C LEU A 17 -14.98 0.16 -27.80
N GLN A 18 -15.47 -0.90 -28.42
CA GLN A 18 -14.61 -1.95 -28.97
C GLN A 18 -15.08 -2.34 -30.37
N GLU A 19 -14.15 -2.36 -31.32
CA GLU A 19 -14.34 -3.02 -32.60
C GLU A 19 -13.43 -4.26 -32.62
N LYS A 20 -14.05 -5.42 -32.84
CA LYS A 20 -13.34 -6.70 -32.78
C LYS A 20 -12.09 -6.67 -33.68
N ASP A 21 -10.96 -7.09 -33.10
CA ASP A 21 -9.64 -7.21 -33.72
C ASP A 21 -9.03 -5.90 -34.25
N LYS A 22 -9.68 -4.75 -34.09
CA LYS A 22 -9.18 -3.46 -34.58
C LYS A 22 -8.73 -2.55 -33.45
N TYR A 23 -9.64 -2.18 -32.57
CA TYR A 23 -9.32 -1.27 -31.46
C TYR A 23 -10.20 -1.47 -30.24
N ILE A 24 -9.68 -0.98 -29.12
CA ILE A 24 -10.40 -0.84 -27.84
C ILE A 24 -10.15 0.59 -27.35
N PHE A 25 -11.23 1.30 -27.05
CA PHE A 25 -11.21 2.57 -26.34
C PHE A 25 -11.96 2.44 -25.02
N ASN A 26 -11.41 2.97 -23.95
CA ASN A 26 -12.06 3.02 -22.67
C ASN A 26 -11.81 4.38 -22.00
N ALA A 27 -12.85 5.03 -21.55
CA ALA A 27 -12.83 6.24 -20.74
C ALA A 27 -13.48 5.93 -19.40
N GLN A 28 -12.80 6.23 -18.32
CA GLN A 28 -13.28 6.00 -16.96
C GLN A 28 -13.12 7.28 -16.14
N PHE A 29 -14.25 7.78 -15.64
CA PHE A 29 -14.23 8.85 -14.65
C PHE A 29 -14.46 8.25 -13.26
N ARG A 30 -13.59 8.60 -12.33
CA ARG A 30 -13.67 8.18 -10.93
C ARG A 30 -13.74 9.42 -10.04
N TYR A 31 -14.60 9.36 -9.04
CA TYR A 31 -14.65 10.38 -8.00
C TYR A 31 -14.66 9.70 -6.64
N SER A 32 -13.73 10.09 -5.78
CA SER A 32 -13.67 9.66 -4.39
C SER A 32 -13.77 10.88 -3.48
N PHE A 33 -14.64 10.79 -2.50
CA PHE A 33 -14.80 11.75 -1.43
C PHE A 33 -14.75 11.04 -0.09
N ASN A 34 -13.90 11.52 0.81
CA ASN A 34 -13.80 11.06 2.18
C ASN A 34 -13.88 12.28 3.10
N ASP A 35 -14.71 12.19 4.13
CA ASP A 35 -14.84 13.19 5.18
C ASP A 35 -14.87 12.48 6.55
N PHE A 36 -13.95 12.84 7.41
CA PHE A 36 -13.81 12.32 8.76
C PHE A 36 -13.96 13.47 9.77
N PRO A 37 -15.19 13.99 9.98
CA PRO A 37 -15.41 15.18 10.80
C PRO A 37 -15.24 14.95 12.30
N ALA A 38 -15.38 13.71 12.76
CA ALA A 38 -15.13 13.28 14.14
C ALA A 38 -14.86 11.78 14.09
N GLY A 39 -13.63 11.42 13.88
CA GLY A 39 -13.22 10.03 13.89
C GLY A 39 -12.75 9.59 15.27
N TYR A 40 -12.16 8.41 15.35
CA TYR A 40 -11.39 7.99 16.53
C TYR A 40 -10.08 8.77 16.68
N GLU A 41 -9.88 9.79 15.88
CA GLU A 41 -8.84 10.80 16.02
C GLU A 41 -9.21 11.88 17.07
N ASP A 42 -10.44 11.86 17.61
CA ASP A 42 -10.82 12.63 18.78
C ASP A 42 -10.35 11.88 20.04
N ARG A 43 -9.12 12.13 20.43
CA ARG A 43 -8.44 11.42 21.52
C ARG A 43 -8.41 12.29 22.76
N LYS A 44 -8.87 11.70 23.89
CA LYS A 44 -8.70 12.26 25.21
C LYS A 44 -7.86 11.32 26.04
N SER A 45 -6.70 11.77 26.49
CA SER A 45 -5.74 10.97 27.24
C SER A 45 -5.17 11.72 28.42
N LYS A 46 -4.53 10.99 29.33
CA LYS A 46 -3.79 11.55 30.44
C LYS A 46 -2.35 11.08 30.38
N LEU A 47 -1.42 12.02 30.49
CA LEU A 47 0.01 11.74 30.57
C LEU A 47 0.46 11.86 32.04
N TYR A 48 1.03 10.77 32.54
CA TYR A 48 1.63 10.72 33.87
C TYR A 48 3.14 10.77 33.72
N SER A 49 3.80 11.76 34.28
CA SER A 49 5.27 11.88 34.30
C SER A 49 5.82 11.63 35.70
N SER A 50 7.01 11.03 35.83
CA SER A 50 7.66 10.87 37.13
C SER A 50 8.02 12.27 37.67
N GLY A 51 7.64 12.55 38.92
CA GLY A 51 7.90 13.84 39.57
C GLY A 51 6.77 14.87 39.44
N SER A 52 5.64 14.52 38.78
CA SER A 52 4.44 15.35 38.77
C SER A 52 3.29 14.65 39.53
N GLU A 53 2.68 15.34 40.52
CA GLU A 53 1.53 14.80 41.24
C GLU A 53 0.23 14.81 40.42
N THR A 54 0.14 15.73 39.46
CA THR A 54 -1.05 15.90 38.61
C THR A 54 -0.78 15.46 37.17
N PRO A 55 -1.67 14.65 36.59
CA PRO A 55 -1.54 14.23 35.21
C PRO A 55 -1.85 15.38 34.26
N LEU A 56 -1.11 15.42 33.14
CA LEU A 56 -1.40 16.29 32.01
C LEU A 56 -2.58 15.70 31.21
N SER A 57 -3.63 16.47 31.02
CA SER A 57 -4.77 16.08 30.20
C SER A 57 -4.49 16.50 28.75
N ILE A 58 -4.57 15.55 27.82
CA ILE A 58 -4.31 15.77 26.38
C ILE A 58 -5.62 15.63 25.61
N TYR A 59 -5.91 16.64 24.78
CA TYR A 59 -6.94 16.61 23.76
C TYR A 59 -6.26 16.67 22.37
N ASP A 60 -6.47 15.65 21.54
CA ASP A 60 -5.94 15.58 20.18
C ASP A 60 -7.09 15.24 19.22
N HIS A 61 -7.49 16.22 18.42
CA HIS A 61 -8.61 16.13 17.50
C HIS A 61 -8.12 16.36 16.07
N THR A 62 -8.41 15.42 15.18
CA THR A 62 -8.04 15.50 13.77
C THR A 62 -9.26 15.34 12.88
N VAL A 63 -9.41 16.26 11.93
CA VAL A 63 -10.41 16.20 10.86
C VAL A 63 -9.70 16.12 9.53
N GLU A 64 -10.08 15.16 8.69
CA GLU A 64 -9.51 14.99 7.36
C GLU A 64 -10.61 14.92 6.30
N LYS A 65 -10.44 15.68 5.21
CA LYS A 65 -11.31 15.66 4.03
C LYS A 65 -10.49 15.51 2.77
N ASN A 66 -10.90 14.58 1.90
CA ASN A 66 -10.24 14.33 0.62
C ASN A 66 -11.27 14.31 -0.51
N ARG A 67 -10.96 14.99 -1.61
CA ARG A 67 -11.73 14.97 -2.87
C ARG A 67 -10.79 14.63 -4.00
N ILE A 68 -11.10 13.55 -4.73
CA ILE A 68 -10.19 12.98 -5.73
C ILE A 68 -10.98 12.63 -7.00
N PRO A 69 -11.24 13.60 -7.90
CA PRO A 69 -11.64 13.30 -9.26
C PRO A 69 -10.45 12.78 -10.08
N ALA A 70 -10.69 11.75 -10.90
CA ALA A 70 -9.71 11.21 -11.82
C ALA A 70 -10.36 10.81 -13.15
N LEU A 71 -9.67 11.06 -14.25
CA LEU A 71 -10.06 10.64 -15.60
C LEU A 71 -8.97 9.72 -16.15
N ASP A 72 -9.36 8.51 -16.50
CA ASP A 72 -8.48 7.51 -17.11
C ASP A 72 -8.94 7.26 -18.55
N LEU A 73 -8.04 7.44 -19.50
CA LEU A 73 -8.24 7.12 -20.91
C LEU A 73 -7.32 5.98 -21.31
N TYR A 74 -7.86 4.99 -21.96
CA TYR A 74 -7.15 3.86 -22.52
C TYR A 74 -7.51 3.72 -23.98
N PHE A 75 -6.52 3.59 -24.85
CA PHE A 75 -6.70 3.29 -26.27
C PHE A 75 -5.71 2.21 -26.68
N GLN A 76 -6.22 1.13 -27.26
CA GLN A 76 -5.43 0.08 -27.87
C GLN A 76 -5.84 -0.05 -29.33
N ARG A 77 -4.86 -0.11 -30.23
CA ARG A 77 -5.04 -0.42 -31.63
C ARG A 77 -4.26 -1.67 -32.00
N ASN A 78 -4.96 -2.65 -32.52
CA ASN A 78 -4.34 -3.83 -33.09
C ASN A 78 -3.90 -3.52 -34.53
N LEU A 79 -2.66 -3.82 -34.81
CA LEU A 79 -2.04 -3.64 -36.11
C LEU A 79 -1.89 -4.99 -36.81
N ARG A 80 -1.44 -4.99 -38.07
CA ARG A 80 -1.16 -6.23 -38.80
C ARG A 80 0.06 -6.95 -38.18
N ASN A 81 0.19 -8.27 -38.41
CA ASN A 81 1.30 -9.12 -38.01
C ASN A 81 1.51 -9.16 -36.47
N ASP A 82 0.39 -9.37 -35.68
CA ASP A 82 0.42 -9.56 -34.24
C ASP A 82 1.10 -8.41 -33.47
N GLN A 83 0.86 -7.18 -33.92
CA GLN A 83 1.33 -5.98 -33.26
C GLN A 83 0.18 -5.23 -32.59
N SER A 84 0.48 -4.50 -31.52
CA SER A 84 -0.45 -3.57 -30.91
C SER A 84 0.24 -2.30 -30.41
N LEU A 85 -0.51 -1.18 -30.47
CA LEU A 85 -0.17 0.08 -29.83
C LEU A 85 -1.17 0.35 -28.72
N ILE A 86 -0.67 0.71 -27.53
CA ILE A 86 -1.49 1.01 -26.38
C ILE A 86 -1.10 2.40 -25.87
N PHE A 87 -2.11 3.23 -25.58
CA PHE A 87 -1.93 4.55 -24.98
C PHE A 87 -2.78 4.63 -23.71
N ASN A 88 -2.14 5.05 -22.65
CA ASN A 88 -2.77 5.34 -21.36
C ASN A 88 -2.59 6.82 -21.04
N LEU A 89 -3.66 7.49 -20.61
CA LEU A 89 -3.61 8.84 -20.08
C LEU A 89 -4.45 8.90 -18.82
N VAL A 90 -3.83 9.31 -17.70
CA VAL A 90 -4.53 9.42 -16.41
C VAL A 90 -4.31 10.80 -15.84
N GLY A 91 -5.37 11.58 -15.72
CA GLY A 91 -5.40 12.86 -15.03
C GLY A 91 -6.05 12.72 -13.66
N THR A 92 -5.43 13.25 -12.61
CA THR A 92 -5.97 13.24 -11.25
C THR A 92 -5.80 14.60 -10.60
N TYR A 93 -6.85 15.07 -9.95
CA TYR A 93 -6.80 16.20 -9.04
C TYR A 93 -7.10 15.70 -7.63
N ILE A 94 -6.29 16.11 -6.65
CA ILE A 94 -6.47 15.77 -5.25
C ILE A 94 -6.56 17.06 -4.46
N ARG A 95 -7.65 17.24 -3.72
CA ARG A 95 -7.78 18.29 -2.72
C ARG A 95 -7.88 17.64 -1.35
N THR A 96 -6.98 18.03 -0.46
CA THR A 96 -6.94 17.60 0.94
C THR A 96 -7.17 18.79 1.85
N GLU A 97 -7.92 18.59 2.91
CA GLU A 97 -8.09 19.54 4.01
C GLU A 97 -7.86 18.72 5.30
N ASN A 98 -6.87 19.09 6.09
CA ASN A 98 -6.52 18.42 7.34
C ASN A 98 -6.38 19.48 8.44
N THR A 99 -7.21 19.34 9.47
CA THR A 99 -7.17 20.23 10.64
C THR A 99 -6.90 19.39 11.88
N ARG A 100 -5.86 19.72 12.62
CA ARG A 100 -5.52 19.12 13.90
C ARG A 100 -5.51 20.18 15.00
N ILE A 101 -6.21 19.89 16.10
CA ILE A 101 -6.19 20.65 17.34
C ILE A 101 -5.55 19.75 18.40
N TYR A 102 -4.45 20.20 18.98
CA TYR A 102 -3.75 19.47 20.04
C TYR A 102 -3.57 20.41 21.23
N GLN A 103 -4.10 20.01 22.37
CA GLN A 103 -4.09 20.80 23.59
C GLN A 103 -3.62 19.97 24.78
N GLU A 104 -2.78 20.57 25.63
CA GLU A 104 -2.35 20.01 26.91
C GLU A 104 -2.81 20.93 28.04
N THR A 105 -3.51 20.36 29.02
CA THR A 105 -4.02 21.10 30.17
C THR A 105 -3.62 20.43 31.47
N ARG A 106 -3.16 21.22 32.45
CA ARG A 106 -2.88 20.78 33.81
C ARG A 106 -3.77 21.54 34.78
N GLU A 107 -4.57 20.85 35.55
CA GLU A 107 -5.49 21.45 36.54
C GLU A 107 -6.37 22.58 35.98
N ASN A 108 -6.76 22.52 34.73
CA ASN A 108 -7.49 23.50 33.90
C ASN A 108 -6.65 24.64 33.31
N ASP A 109 -5.37 24.72 33.54
CA ASP A 109 -4.49 25.66 32.87
C ASP A 109 -4.00 25.07 31.54
N LEU A 110 -4.16 25.82 30.47
CA LEU A 110 -3.72 25.44 29.12
C LEU A 110 -2.21 25.66 28.99
N GLU A 111 -1.43 24.57 28.95
CA GLU A 111 0.03 24.62 28.81
C GLU A 111 0.47 24.62 27.34
N THR A 112 -0.29 23.94 26.47
CA THR A 112 0.04 23.81 25.04
C THR A 112 -1.22 23.93 24.21
N ASP A 113 -1.17 24.73 23.13
CA ASP A 113 -2.23 24.86 22.13
C ASP A 113 -1.63 24.88 20.74
N ILE A 114 -1.80 23.78 20.00
CA ILE A 114 -1.30 23.62 18.64
C ILE A 114 -2.47 23.49 17.70
N LEU A 115 -2.62 24.45 16.81
CA LEU A 115 -3.53 24.38 15.68
C LEU A 115 -2.73 24.15 14.41
N SER A 116 -3.01 23.08 13.71
CA SER A 116 -2.44 22.79 12.39
C SER A 116 -3.59 22.65 11.39
N ASP A 117 -3.69 23.59 10.46
CA ASP A 117 -4.66 23.53 9.38
C ASP A 117 -3.91 23.51 8.04
N ILE A 118 -4.12 22.47 7.26
CA ILE A 118 -3.39 22.20 6.02
C ILE A 118 -4.38 22.04 4.89
N SER A 119 -4.31 22.94 3.90
CA SER A 119 -5.04 22.82 2.64
C SER A 119 -4.07 22.44 1.53
N GLY A 120 -4.26 21.27 0.93
CA GLY A 120 -3.40 20.74 -0.13
C GLY A 120 -4.15 20.61 -1.45
N LYS A 121 -3.47 20.96 -2.55
CA LYS A 121 -3.94 20.71 -3.93
C LYS A 121 -2.84 20.00 -4.69
N LYS A 122 -3.17 18.84 -5.30
CA LYS A 122 -2.23 18.10 -6.15
C LYS A 122 -2.85 17.84 -7.51
N TYR A 123 -2.12 18.20 -8.55
CA TYR A 123 -2.44 17.87 -9.94
C TYR A 123 -1.45 16.82 -10.42
N SER A 124 -1.94 15.77 -11.04
CA SER A 124 -1.07 14.70 -11.56
C SER A 124 -1.55 14.24 -12.92
N LEU A 125 -0.60 14.09 -13.83
CA LEU A 125 -0.81 13.54 -15.17
C LEU A 125 0.14 12.39 -15.40
N ILE A 126 -0.38 11.24 -15.87
CA ILE A 126 0.41 10.11 -16.33
C ILE A 126 0.08 9.89 -17.79
N ALA A 127 1.10 9.83 -18.64
CA ALA A 127 0.98 9.44 -20.04
C ALA A 127 1.89 8.25 -20.30
N GLU A 128 1.39 7.22 -20.98
CA GLU A 128 2.15 6.03 -21.32
C GLU A 128 1.80 5.58 -22.75
N GLY A 129 2.83 5.25 -23.52
CA GLY A 129 2.72 4.62 -24.82
C GLY A 129 3.45 3.29 -24.84
N ILE A 130 2.81 2.22 -25.30
CA ILE A 130 3.34 0.86 -25.32
C ILE A 130 3.21 0.30 -26.72
N TYR A 131 4.27 -0.32 -27.21
CA TYR A 131 4.28 -1.13 -28.42
C TYR A 131 4.53 -2.60 -28.06
N GLU A 132 3.70 -3.47 -28.58
CA GLU A 132 3.83 -4.92 -28.43
C GLU A 132 3.90 -5.61 -29.79
N LYS A 133 4.77 -6.62 -29.90
CA LYS A 133 4.88 -7.49 -31.07
C LYS A 133 5.08 -8.94 -30.64
N ARG A 134 4.24 -9.82 -31.17
CA ARG A 134 4.42 -11.28 -31.03
C ARG A 134 5.13 -11.84 -32.26
N ILE A 135 6.11 -12.69 -32.04
CA ILE A 135 6.92 -13.35 -33.09
C ILE A 135 6.97 -14.83 -32.71
N GLY A 136 6.05 -15.63 -33.24
CA GLY A 136 5.91 -17.04 -32.86
C GLY A 136 5.71 -17.24 -31.37
N LYS A 137 6.68 -17.85 -30.69
CA LYS A 137 6.63 -18.11 -29.22
C LYS A 137 7.23 -16.96 -28.39
N SER A 138 7.66 -15.89 -29.02
CA SER A 138 8.26 -14.74 -28.36
C SER A 138 7.33 -13.53 -28.38
N GLN A 139 7.48 -12.64 -27.41
CA GLN A 139 6.84 -11.34 -27.40
C GLN A 139 7.85 -10.28 -27.01
N PHE A 140 7.90 -9.20 -27.78
CA PHE A 140 8.61 -7.99 -27.45
C PHE A 140 7.60 -6.93 -27.01
N THR A 141 7.91 -6.21 -25.93
CA THR A 141 7.14 -5.08 -25.42
C THR A 141 8.09 -3.92 -25.15
N GLY A 142 7.83 -2.76 -25.71
CA GLY A 142 8.58 -1.54 -25.43
C GLY A 142 7.62 -0.43 -25.03
N GLY A 143 8.00 0.41 -24.05
CA GLY A 143 7.13 1.47 -23.57
C GLY A 143 7.87 2.69 -23.06
N LEU A 144 7.17 3.83 -23.14
CA LEU A 144 7.55 5.11 -22.56
C LEU A 144 6.44 5.57 -21.65
N LYS A 145 6.78 5.97 -20.42
CA LYS A 145 5.85 6.52 -19.44
C LYS A 145 6.40 7.82 -18.87
N HIS A 146 5.54 8.81 -18.74
CA HIS A 146 5.86 10.06 -18.06
C HIS A 146 4.79 10.38 -17.02
N THR A 147 5.23 10.71 -15.82
CA THR A 147 4.38 11.18 -14.73
C THR A 147 4.82 12.58 -14.34
N GLN A 148 3.88 13.52 -14.28
CA GLN A 148 4.10 14.89 -13.82
C GLN A 148 3.14 15.19 -12.68
N SER A 149 3.64 15.76 -11.58
CA SER A 149 2.83 16.20 -10.44
C SER A 149 3.23 17.60 -9.98
N TYR A 150 2.22 18.38 -9.61
CA TYR A 150 2.33 19.68 -8.94
C TYR A 150 1.52 19.60 -7.65
N THR A 151 2.12 20.03 -6.55
CA THR A 151 1.46 20.04 -5.24
C THR A 151 1.65 21.41 -4.63
N ASP A 152 0.56 22.03 -4.19
CA ASP A 152 0.54 23.28 -3.47
C ASP A 152 -0.11 23.03 -2.11
N ASN A 153 0.60 23.33 -1.03
CA ASN A 153 0.12 23.21 0.34
C ASN A 153 0.19 24.56 1.03
N THR A 154 -0.93 24.95 1.63
CA THR A 154 -1.05 26.11 2.52
C THR A 154 -1.20 25.61 3.95
N TYR A 155 -0.33 26.09 4.83
CA TYR A 155 -0.32 25.79 6.27
C TYR A 155 -0.77 27.04 7.01
N THR A 156 -1.72 26.88 7.94
CA THR A 156 -2.21 27.94 8.82
C THR A 156 -2.33 27.43 10.25
N GLY A 157 -2.44 28.33 11.21
CA GLY A 157 -2.42 28.03 12.64
C GLY A 157 -1.05 28.29 13.26
N THR A 158 -0.50 27.33 14.01
CA THR A 158 0.81 27.46 14.67
C THR A 158 1.96 27.62 13.67
N THR A 159 1.88 26.91 12.55
CA THR A 159 2.81 27.09 11.41
C THR A 159 2.07 27.78 10.27
N VAL A 160 2.62 28.91 9.76
CA VAL A 160 2.05 29.66 8.65
C VAL A 160 3.04 29.72 7.50
N THR A 161 2.76 29.01 6.41
CA THR A 161 3.61 28.99 5.21
C THR A 161 2.90 28.38 4.00
N ASP A 162 3.33 28.77 2.81
CA ASP A 162 2.93 28.16 1.55
C ASP A 162 4.10 27.39 0.94
N VAL A 163 3.81 26.21 0.42
CA VAL A 163 4.83 25.36 -0.23
C VAL A 163 4.31 24.77 -1.51
N SER A 164 5.03 25.05 -2.60
CA SER A 164 4.80 24.44 -3.91
C SER A 164 5.90 23.44 -4.23
N MET A 165 5.50 22.27 -4.70
CA MET A 165 6.38 21.16 -5.05
C MET A 165 6.09 20.67 -6.46
N LYS A 166 7.17 20.34 -7.19
CA LYS A 166 7.08 19.75 -8.54
C LYS A 166 7.82 18.41 -8.53
N GLN A 167 7.19 17.40 -9.09
CA GLN A 167 7.79 16.07 -9.23
C GLN A 167 7.50 15.53 -10.63
N SER A 168 8.49 14.95 -11.26
CA SER A 168 8.29 14.21 -12.50
C SER A 168 9.10 12.91 -12.52
N GLU A 169 8.55 11.90 -13.18
CA GLU A 169 9.22 10.66 -13.46
C GLU A 169 9.01 10.28 -14.92
N SER A 170 10.12 10.06 -15.64
CA SER A 170 10.12 9.51 -17.00
C SER A 170 10.69 8.10 -16.95
N PHE A 171 10.06 7.18 -17.64
CA PHE A 171 10.39 5.76 -17.61
C PHE A 171 10.34 5.19 -19.02
N ALA A 172 11.44 4.61 -19.47
CA ALA A 172 11.55 3.89 -20.74
C ALA A 172 11.89 2.44 -20.46
N TYR A 173 11.23 1.50 -21.13
CA TYR A 173 11.49 0.08 -20.89
C TYR A 173 11.37 -0.76 -22.15
N ALA A 174 12.07 -1.89 -22.14
CA ALA A 174 11.97 -2.95 -23.12
C ALA A 174 11.92 -4.30 -22.41
N GLU A 175 10.95 -5.13 -22.78
CA GLU A 175 10.77 -6.48 -22.26
C GLU A 175 10.75 -7.48 -23.39
N TYR A 176 11.41 -8.61 -23.19
CA TYR A 176 11.39 -9.75 -24.10
C TYR A 176 10.96 -11.01 -23.36
N LEU A 177 9.89 -11.62 -23.85
CA LEU A 177 9.36 -12.89 -23.37
C LEU A 177 9.62 -13.97 -24.42
N LEU A 178 10.27 -15.07 -24.03
CA LEU A 178 10.50 -16.26 -24.84
C LEU A 178 9.87 -17.48 -24.16
N LYS A 179 9.03 -18.22 -24.88
CA LYS A 179 8.49 -19.52 -24.44
C LYS A 179 9.07 -20.63 -25.31
N THR A 180 9.75 -21.61 -24.70
CA THR A 180 10.34 -22.72 -25.43
C THR A 180 10.20 -24.03 -24.64
N GLY A 181 9.44 -25.00 -25.20
CA GLY A 181 9.12 -26.24 -24.51
C GLY A 181 8.51 -26.01 -23.14
N LYS A 182 9.20 -26.50 -22.12
CA LYS A 182 8.79 -26.40 -20.70
C LYS A 182 9.26 -25.10 -20.02
N TRP A 183 10.02 -24.26 -20.73
CA TRP A 183 10.64 -23.04 -20.21
C TRP A 183 9.95 -21.77 -20.69
N SER A 184 9.92 -20.76 -19.84
CA SER A 184 9.57 -19.38 -20.19
C SER A 184 10.58 -18.44 -19.56
N TYR A 185 11.18 -17.58 -20.38
CA TYR A 185 12.16 -16.57 -19.99
C TYR A 185 11.58 -15.19 -20.26
N MET A 186 11.63 -14.31 -19.29
CA MET A 186 11.25 -12.92 -19.44
C MET A 186 12.40 -12.06 -18.92
N ALA A 187 12.94 -11.21 -19.78
CA ALA A 187 13.95 -10.22 -19.41
C ALA A 187 13.39 -8.84 -19.69
N ASN A 188 13.55 -7.94 -18.73
CA ASN A 188 13.17 -6.53 -18.88
C ASN A 188 14.34 -5.65 -18.48
N LEU A 189 14.51 -4.57 -19.24
CA LEU A 189 15.44 -3.50 -18.93
C LEU A 189 14.70 -2.18 -18.99
N ALA A 190 14.72 -1.45 -17.87
CA ALA A 190 14.09 -0.16 -17.78
C ALA A 190 15.09 0.92 -17.34
N PHE A 191 14.88 2.12 -17.84
CA PHE A 191 15.63 3.32 -17.48
C PHE A 191 14.64 4.36 -16.99
N SER A 192 14.93 4.97 -15.81
CA SER A 192 14.10 6.01 -15.23
C SER A 192 14.89 7.28 -14.96
N ARG A 193 14.20 8.41 -15.10
CA ARG A 193 14.63 9.73 -14.66
C ARG A 193 13.62 10.24 -13.66
N PHE A 194 14.06 10.55 -12.46
CA PHE A 194 13.28 11.21 -11.41
C PHE A 194 13.75 12.64 -11.25
N TYR A 195 12.80 13.57 -11.12
CA TYR A 195 13.04 14.99 -10.84
C TYR A 195 12.09 15.47 -9.75
N TYR A 196 12.63 16.23 -8.80
CA TYR A 196 11.89 16.88 -7.72
C TYR A 196 12.39 18.30 -7.51
N SER A 197 11.49 19.24 -7.20
CA SER A 197 11.83 20.63 -6.87
C SER A 197 10.86 21.18 -5.83
N GLN A 198 11.42 21.80 -4.76
CA GLN A 198 10.70 22.56 -3.73
C GLN A 198 11.55 23.74 -3.32
N ARG A 199 11.01 24.96 -3.44
CA ARG A 199 11.79 26.21 -3.19
C ARG A 199 13.13 26.18 -3.96
N ASN A 200 14.26 26.26 -3.24
CA ASN A 200 15.62 26.18 -3.80
C ASN A 200 16.18 24.76 -3.92
N ASN A 201 15.49 23.77 -3.35
CA ASN A 201 15.93 22.38 -3.37
C ASN A 201 15.51 21.72 -4.68
N LYS A 202 16.48 21.13 -5.38
CA LYS A 202 16.26 20.35 -6.61
C LYS A 202 17.00 19.02 -6.49
N ASN A 203 16.37 17.95 -6.90
CA ASN A 203 16.96 16.61 -6.94
C ASN A 203 16.63 15.97 -8.28
N GLU A 204 17.64 15.45 -8.95
CA GLU A 204 17.50 14.72 -10.21
C GLU A 204 18.30 13.42 -10.14
N LYS A 205 17.68 12.32 -10.52
CA LYS A 205 18.29 11.00 -10.45
C LYS A 205 17.93 10.16 -11.67
N TYR A 206 18.92 9.43 -12.17
CA TYR A 206 18.77 8.44 -13.23
C TYR A 206 19.03 7.05 -12.67
N ALA A 207 18.29 6.05 -13.11
CA ALA A 207 18.44 4.67 -12.64
C ALA A 207 18.16 3.67 -13.75
N LEU A 208 18.94 2.58 -13.75
CA LEU A 208 18.73 1.40 -14.58
C LEU A 208 18.06 0.33 -13.71
N GLN A 209 17.01 -0.30 -14.22
CA GLN A 209 16.18 -1.24 -13.47
C GLN A 209 15.95 -2.53 -14.29
N PRO A 210 16.94 -3.45 -14.28
CA PRO A 210 16.79 -4.76 -14.91
C PRO A 210 15.89 -5.67 -14.09
N SER A 211 15.15 -6.54 -14.77
CA SER A 211 14.46 -7.67 -14.14
C SER A 211 14.49 -8.92 -15.00
N LEU A 212 14.45 -10.07 -14.34
CA LEU A 212 14.47 -11.39 -14.95
C LEU A 212 13.41 -12.27 -14.30
N ARG A 213 12.70 -13.05 -15.12
CA ARG A 213 11.84 -14.13 -14.65
C ARG A 213 12.09 -15.40 -15.49
N ILE A 214 12.33 -16.50 -14.80
CA ILE A 214 12.48 -17.82 -15.40
C ILE A 214 11.40 -18.72 -14.83
N THR A 215 10.65 -19.38 -15.69
CA THR A 215 9.64 -20.36 -15.27
C THR A 215 9.92 -21.69 -15.95
N TYR A 216 9.90 -22.76 -15.20
CA TYR A 216 10.06 -24.13 -15.68
C TYR A 216 8.87 -25.00 -15.27
N ASN A 217 8.15 -25.53 -16.24
CA ASN A 217 7.00 -26.40 -16.02
C ASN A 217 7.32 -27.79 -16.61
N PRO A 218 7.96 -28.71 -15.84
CA PRO A 218 8.33 -30.04 -16.34
C PRO A 218 7.11 -30.86 -16.76
N ASN A 219 5.97 -30.68 -16.08
CA ASN A 219 4.69 -31.27 -16.41
C ASN A 219 3.54 -30.36 -15.94
N GLN A 220 2.28 -30.82 -16.07
CA GLN A 220 1.09 -30.03 -15.72
C GLN A 220 0.92 -29.79 -14.21
N ASN A 221 1.57 -30.60 -13.37
CA ASN A 221 1.41 -30.56 -11.92
C ASN A 221 2.54 -29.84 -11.20
N LEU A 222 3.71 -29.71 -11.84
CA LEU A 222 4.92 -29.18 -11.22
C LEU A 222 5.38 -27.91 -11.92
N SER A 223 5.65 -26.88 -11.15
CA SER A 223 6.13 -25.58 -11.63
C SER A 223 7.22 -25.00 -10.74
N PHE A 224 8.22 -24.42 -11.35
CA PHE A 224 9.26 -23.64 -10.68
C PHE A 224 9.34 -22.26 -11.30
N ARG A 225 9.46 -21.23 -10.47
CA ARG A 225 9.60 -19.85 -10.93
C ARG A 225 10.65 -19.13 -10.10
N TYR A 226 11.61 -18.56 -10.77
CA TYR A 226 12.55 -17.62 -10.17
C TYR A 226 12.32 -16.23 -10.76
N SER A 227 12.34 -15.20 -9.93
CA SER A 227 12.27 -13.80 -10.35
C SER A 227 13.31 -12.99 -9.58
N ALA A 228 13.96 -12.07 -10.28
CA ALA A 228 14.87 -11.08 -9.68
C ALA A 228 14.62 -9.72 -10.34
N ALA A 229 14.61 -8.65 -9.55
CA ALA A 229 14.44 -7.30 -10.04
C ALA A 229 15.27 -6.32 -9.22
N LEU A 230 15.96 -5.42 -9.89
CA LEU A 230 16.56 -4.22 -9.31
C LEU A 230 15.59 -3.07 -9.55
N LYS A 231 15.17 -2.39 -8.47
CA LYS A 231 14.26 -1.25 -8.52
C LYS A 231 14.92 -0.01 -7.95
N ASN A 232 14.53 1.14 -8.46
CA ASN A 232 14.87 2.43 -7.87
C ASN A 232 13.64 2.99 -7.15
N ASN A 233 13.78 3.28 -5.86
CA ASN A 233 12.72 3.83 -5.02
C ASN A 233 12.98 5.31 -4.80
N THR A 234 12.01 6.14 -5.10
CA THR A 234 12.11 7.60 -4.97
C THR A 234 11.49 8.08 -3.66
N PRO A 235 12.01 9.14 -3.04
CA PRO A 235 11.38 9.71 -1.85
C PRO A 235 9.95 10.15 -2.11
N SER A 236 9.06 9.92 -1.14
CA SER A 236 7.73 10.53 -1.15
C SER A 236 7.84 12.05 -1.00
N ILE A 237 6.94 12.81 -1.64
CA ILE A 237 6.84 14.28 -1.46
C ILE A 237 6.69 14.63 0.02
N ALA A 238 5.93 13.85 0.79
CA ALA A 238 5.74 14.08 2.21
C ALA A 238 7.04 13.99 3.02
N TYR A 239 7.99 13.12 2.60
CA TYR A 239 9.28 13.00 3.26
C TYR A 239 10.27 14.10 2.90
N LEU A 240 10.06 14.74 1.75
CA LEU A 240 10.89 15.83 1.24
C LEU A 240 10.44 17.22 1.73
N ASN A 241 9.22 17.33 2.22
CA ASN A 241 8.63 18.60 2.65
C ASN A 241 9.29 19.10 3.95
N ASP A 242 10.04 20.20 3.88
CA ASP A 242 10.83 20.78 4.97
C ASP A 242 10.04 21.67 5.95
N VAL A 243 8.72 21.70 5.84
CA VAL A 243 7.86 22.46 6.76
C VAL A 243 7.86 21.81 8.13
N GLU A 244 8.17 22.59 9.15
CA GLU A 244 8.11 22.17 10.53
C GLU A 244 6.65 22.14 11.03
N GLN A 245 6.23 20.98 11.52
CA GLN A 245 4.90 20.77 12.04
C GLN A 245 5.00 20.32 13.50
N PRO A 246 4.58 21.11 14.47
CA PRO A 246 4.56 20.71 15.87
C PRO A 246 3.69 19.47 16.08
N ILE A 247 4.23 18.48 16.82
CA ILE A 247 3.50 17.27 17.22
C ILE A 247 2.95 17.47 18.63
N ASP A 248 3.81 17.90 19.53
CA ASP A 248 3.54 18.26 20.92
C ASP A 248 4.58 19.31 21.38
N ILE A 249 4.62 19.62 22.69
CA ILE A 249 5.55 20.62 23.24
C ILE A 249 7.04 20.27 23.05
N LEU A 250 7.37 18.98 22.89
CA LEU A 250 8.76 18.49 22.81
C LEU A 250 9.13 17.98 21.43
N GLN A 251 8.17 17.81 20.52
CA GLN A 251 8.40 17.14 19.25
C GLN A 251 7.90 17.96 18.06
N VAL A 252 8.73 18.01 17.02
CA VAL A 252 8.41 18.61 15.73
C VAL A 252 8.62 17.56 14.63
N ARG A 253 7.75 17.51 13.66
CA ARG A 253 7.94 16.75 12.42
C ARG A 253 8.43 17.68 11.32
N ARG A 254 9.50 17.28 10.65
CA ARG A 254 10.08 17.99 9.51
C ARG A 254 10.57 16.98 8.48
N GLY A 255 10.19 17.11 7.23
CA GLY A 255 10.76 16.30 6.15
C GLY A 255 12.21 16.68 5.85
N ASN A 256 12.87 15.88 5.01
CA ASN A 256 14.27 16.06 4.65
C ASN A 256 14.44 16.20 3.13
N PRO A 257 14.62 17.44 2.59
CA PRO A 257 14.83 17.66 1.16
C PRO A 257 16.11 17.03 0.60
N ALA A 258 17.08 16.68 1.48
CA ALA A 258 18.35 16.05 1.08
C ALA A 258 18.24 14.53 0.82
N LEU A 259 17.05 13.93 1.03
CA LEU A 259 16.83 12.52 0.78
C LEU A 259 17.16 12.13 -0.66
N LYS A 260 17.81 10.99 -0.79
CA LYS A 260 18.19 10.42 -2.09
C LYS A 260 17.35 9.19 -2.38
N SER A 261 17.05 8.98 -3.65
CA SER A 261 16.49 7.71 -4.11
C SER A 261 17.43 6.56 -3.75
N TYR A 262 16.86 5.40 -3.46
CA TYR A 262 17.60 4.22 -3.07
C TYR A 262 17.24 3.02 -3.95
N GLN A 263 18.10 2.01 -3.95
CA GLN A 263 17.89 0.81 -4.75
C GLN A 263 17.42 -0.34 -3.86
N SER A 264 16.53 -1.17 -4.43
CA SER A 264 16.12 -2.44 -3.83
C SER A 264 16.32 -3.59 -4.82
N ILE A 265 16.79 -4.73 -4.29
CA ILE A 265 16.87 -6.00 -4.99
C ILE A 265 15.77 -6.89 -4.42
N ASN A 266 14.83 -7.30 -5.27
CA ASN A 266 13.78 -8.22 -4.89
C ASN A 266 14.02 -9.54 -5.60
N GLN A 267 14.09 -10.64 -4.88
CA GLN A 267 14.24 -11.99 -5.41
C GLN A 267 13.13 -12.88 -4.88
N SER A 268 12.64 -13.78 -5.71
CA SER A 268 11.68 -14.78 -5.30
C SER A 268 11.90 -16.10 -6.03
N PHE A 269 11.75 -17.18 -5.28
CA PHE A 269 11.70 -18.52 -5.82
C PHE A 269 10.40 -19.20 -5.36
N ASN A 270 9.61 -19.69 -6.31
CA ASN A 270 8.40 -20.41 -6.05
C ASN A 270 8.51 -21.81 -6.65
N ALA A 271 8.17 -22.85 -5.88
CA ALA A 271 8.03 -24.23 -6.30
C ALA A 271 6.62 -24.72 -5.98
N GLY A 272 5.87 -25.10 -6.98
CA GLY A 272 4.48 -25.54 -6.85
C GLY A 272 4.27 -26.95 -7.38
N TYR A 273 3.59 -27.77 -6.59
CA TYR A 273 3.08 -29.08 -6.99
C TYR A 273 1.58 -29.13 -6.74
N ASN A 274 0.80 -29.23 -7.81
CA ASN A 274 -0.64 -29.14 -7.73
C ASN A 274 -1.32 -30.33 -8.43
N GLN A 275 -2.19 -31.01 -7.69
CA GLN A 275 -3.07 -32.04 -8.17
C GLN A 275 -4.54 -31.66 -7.95
N LYS A 276 -5.45 -32.51 -8.42
CA LYS A 276 -6.89 -32.24 -8.35
C LYS A 276 -7.41 -32.05 -6.93
N LEU A 277 -6.90 -32.81 -5.97
CA LEU A 277 -7.39 -32.86 -4.58
C LEU A 277 -6.44 -32.17 -3.59
N PHE A 278 -5.18 -32.02 -3.94
CA PHE A 278 -4.21 -31.35 -3.08
C PHE A 278 -3.14 -30.61 -3.87
N GLY A 279 -2.54 -29.63 -3.23
CA GLY A 279 -1.42 -28.86 -3.76
C GLY A 279 -0.49 -28.40 -2.65
N ILE A 280 0.76 -28.19 -3.00
CA ILE A 280 1.78 -27.60 -2.14
C ILE A 280 2.51 -26.54 -2.96
N ASP A 281 2.59 -25.32 -2.44
CA ASP A 281 3.35 -24.23 -3.03
C ASP A 281 4.32 -23.69 -1.98
N ALA A 282 5.62 -23.73 -2.27
CA ALA A 282 6.66 -23.16 -1.43
C ALA A 282 7.17 -21.86 -2.06
N LEU A 283 7.24 -20.79 -1.28
CA LEU A 283 7.72 -19.49 -1.69
C LEU A 283 8.84 -19.03 -0.76
N ILE A 284 9.97 -18.64 -1.36
CA ILE A 284 11.06 -17.93 -0.69
C ILE A 284 11.18 -16.57 -1.32
N THR A 285 11.19 -15.51 -0.51
CA THR A 285 11.47 -14.15 -0.98
C THR A 285 12.64 -13.56 -0.20
N TYR A 286 13.48 -12.80 -0.90
CA TYR A 286 14.54 -12.02 -0.30
C TYR A 286 14.52 -10.62 -0.88
N ASP A 287 14.29 -9.64 0.00
CA ASP A 287 14.30 -8.23 -0.30
C ASP A 287 15.49 -7.57 0.39
N TYR A 288 16.30 -6.86 -0.38
CA TYR A 288 17.42 -6.07 0.12
C TYR A 288 17.27 -4.63 -0.36
N GLU A 289 17.29 -3.68 0.56
CA GLU A 289 17.28 -2.25 0.27
C GLU A 289 18.64 -1.63 0.66
N HIS A 290 19.26 -0.96 -0.30
CA HIS A 290 20.50 -0.23 -0.09
C HIS A 290 20.21 1.23 0.15
N LYS A 291 20.57 1.74 1.31
CA LYS A 291 20.32 3.11 1.77
C LYS A 291 18.82 3.48 1.77
N PRO A 292 17.92 2.64 2.33
CA PRO A 292 16.50 2.92 2.38
C PRO A 292 16.22 4.20 3.18
N ILE A 293 15.07 4.80 2.88
CA ILE A 293 14.56 5.95 3.62
C ILE A 293 13.76 5.43 4.80
N MET A 294 14.23 5.73 6.02
CA MET A 294 13.58 5.33 7.27
C MET A 294 13.39 6.54 8.18
N GLU A 295 12.43 6.45 9.10
CA GLU A 295 12.25 7.48 10.12
C GLU A 295 13.52 7.60 10.99
N SER A 296 13.87 8.82 11.32
CA SER A 296 15.02 9.19 12.17
C SER A 296 14.58 10.28 13.14
N VAL A 297 15.13 10.23 14.33
CA VAL A 297 14.89 11.23 15.38
C VAL A 297 16.25 11.79 15.81
N PHE A 298 16.35 13.10 15.91
CA PHE A 298 17.51 13.78 16.48
C PHE A 298 17.06 14.91 17.41
N TYR A 299 17.96 15.39 18.26
CA TYR A 299 17.68 16.44 19.21
C TYR A 299 18.38 17.74 18.76
N GLU A 300 17.60 18.81 18.61
CA GLU A 300 18.06 20.12 18.16
C GLU A 300 17.26 21.21 18.88
N ASP A 301 17.94 22.22 19.44
CA ASP A 301 17.35 23.39 20.08
C ASP A 301 16.26 23.08 21.14
N GLY A 302 16.45 22.02 21.91
CA GLY A 302 15.49 21.64 22.97
C GLY A 302 14.34 20.76 22.50
N LEU A 303 14.27 20.44 21.21
CA LEU A 303 13.18 19.66 20.60
C LEU A 303 13.67 18.35 19.97
N PHE A 304 12.82 17.35 19.98
CA PHE A 304 13.02 16.12 19.22
C PHE A 304 12.46 16.33 17.80
N ILE A 305 13.35 16.31 16.82
CA ILE A 305 12.97 16.45 15.42
C ILE A 305 12.76 15.07 14.81
N ARG A 306 11.52 14.75 14.48
CA ARG A 306 11.17 13.53 13.76
C ARG A 306 11.25 13.80 12.26
N THR A 307 12.10 13.08 11.58
CA THR A 307 12.38 13.24 10.15
C THR A 307 12.58 11.90 9.47
N TYR A 308 13.06 11.93 8.24
CA TYR A 308 13.46 10.75 7.47
C TYR A 308 14.90 10.89 7.02
N ASP A 309 15.64 9.78 6.97
CA ASP A 309 17.00 9.78 6.48
C ASP A 309 17.30 8.51 5.68
N ASN A 310 18.31 8.56 4.81
CA ASN A 310 18.85 7.39 4.15
C ASN A 310 19.70 6.58 5.14
N GLN A 311 19.17 5.46 5.59
CA GLN A 311 19.82 4.55 6.53
C GLN A 311 20.76 3.56 5.79
N LYS A 312 21.44 2.65 6.47
CA LYS A 312 22.41 1.75 5.81
C LYS A 312 21.75 0.69 4.94
N SER A 313 20.87 -0.13 5.51
CA SER A 313 20.19 -1.19 4.76
C SER A 313 18.94 -1.73 5.46
N PHE A 314 18.07 -2.33 4.69
CA PHE A 314 16.97 -3.15 5.19
C PHE A 314 16.96 -4.48 4.44
N GLN A 315 16.67 -5.57 5.17
CA GLN A 315 16.55 -6.90 4.59
C GLN A 315 15.31 -7.61 5.13
N ASN A 316 14.64 -8.32 4.26
CA ASN A 316 13.56 -9.23 4.62
C ASN A 316 13.75 -10.57 3.90
N LEU A 317 13.96 -11.64 4.67
CA LEU A 317 13.95 -13.00 4.17
C LEU A 317 12.64 -13.67 4.63
N ALA A 318 11.80 -14.04 3.70
CA ALA A 318 10.55 -14.71 3.99
C ALA A 318 10.48 -16.11 3.35
N PHE A 319 9.90 -17.03 4.11
CA PHE A 319 9.61 -18.39 3.68
C PHE A 319 8.16 -18.73 4.00
N GLU A 320 7.38 -19.13 3.02
CA GLU A 320 5.99 -19.59 3.17
C GLU A 320 5.79 -20.91 2.46
N VAL A 321 4.99 -21.80 3.07
CA VAL A 321 4.52 -23.02 2.43
C VAL A 321 3.01 -23.06 2.48
N ALA A 322 2.38 -23.10 1.32
CA ALA A 322 0.93 -23.20 1.20
C ALA A 322 0.53 -24.65 0.94
N PHE A 323 -0.30 -25.20 1.82
CA PHE A 323 -0.95 -26.50 1.66
C PHE A 323 -2.39 -26.26 1.23
N HIS A 324 -2.80 -26.85 0.10
CA HIS A 324 -4.14 -26.76 -0.44
C HIS A 324 -4.76 -28.16 -0.46
N ILE A 325 -5.95 -28.31 0.12
CA ILE A 325 -6.65 -29.59 0.18
C ILE A 325 -8.11 -29.35 -0.22
N LYS A 326 -8.64 -30.21 -1.11
CA LYS A 326 -10.03 -30.21 -1.57
C LYS A 326 -10.71 -31.51 -1.20
N PRO A 327 -11.06 -31.72 0.07
CA PRO A 327 -11.55 -33.00 0.55
C PRO A 327 -12.91 -33.40 -0.07
N TRP A 328 -13.68 -32.41 -0.47
CA TRP A 328 -14.95 -32.64 -1.18
C TRP A 328 -14.94 -31.87 -2.52
N LYS A 329 -13.99 -32.26 -3.38
CA LYS A 329 -13.80 -31.68 -4.73
C LYS A 329 -13.87 -30.13 -4.69
N ASP A 330 -14.84 -29.56 -5.42
CA ASP A 330 -14.99 -28.08 -5.53
C ASP A 330 -15.87 -27.48 -4.44
N HIS A 331 -16.43 -28.30 -3.52
CA HIS A 331 -17.30 -27.83 -2.46
C HIS A 331 -16.56 -27.33 -1.23
N ILE A 332 -15.43 -27.95 -0.90
CA ILE A 332 -14.58 -27.53 0.22
C ILE A 332 -13.16 -27.31 -0.28
N ASN A 333 -12.62 -26.13 -0.03
CA ASN A 333 -11.23 -25.79 -0.26
C ASN A 333 -10.61 -25.31 1.04
N ILE A 334 -9.56 -25.99 1.48
CA ILE A 334 -8.81 -25.66 2.70
C ILE A 334 -7.41 -25.25 2.27
N SER A 335 -6.97 -24.09 2.72
CA SER A 335 -5.60 -23.61 2.54
C SER A 335 -4.98 -23.27 3.88
N VAL A 336 -3.82 -23.85 4.20
CA VAL A 336 -3.04 -23.55 5.40
C VAL A 336 -1.67 -23.08 4.96
N ILE A 337 -1.30 -21.88 5.34
CA ILE A 337 -0.08 -21.20 4.88
C ILE A 337 0.70 -20.69 6.11
N PRO A 338 1.52 -21.55 6.73
CA PRO A 338 2.51 -21.09 7.69
C PRO A 338 3.64 -20.34 6.98
N GLY A 339 4.22 -19.37 7.68
CA GLY A 339 5.32 -18.59 7.17
C GLY A 339 6.27 -18.11 8.26
N LEU A 340 7.46 -17.77 7.85
CA LEU A 340 8.51 -17.20 8.68
C LEU A 340 9.13 -16.02 7.94
N ASN A 341 9.24 -14.87 8.62
CA ASN A 341 9.90 -13.68 8.09
C ASN A 341 11.03 -13.27 9.03
N ARG A 342 12.20 -13.04 8.48
CA ARG A 342 13.35 -12.48 9.21
C ARG A 342 13.66 -11.11 8.66
N TYR A 343 13.45 -10.08 9.49
CA TYR A 343 13.73 -8.68 9.20
C TYR A 343 15.07 -8.29 9.83
N ILE A 344 15.88 -7.52 9.10
CA ILE A 344 17.12 -6.89 9.58
C ILE A 344 17.07 -5.43 9.16
N SER A 345 16.95 -4.53 10.12
CA SER A 345 16.91 -3.09 9.93
C SER A 345 18.20 -2.47 10.44
N HIS A 346 19.09 -2.07 9.52
CA HIS A 346 20.40 -1.51 9.83
C HIS A 346 20.39 -0.01 9.55
N GLY A 347 20.30 0.77 10.60
CA GLY A 347 20.39 2.23 10.56
C GLY A 347 21.83 2.73 10.65
N ASN A 348 22.00 4.05 10.68
CA ASN A 348 23.29 4.68 10.85
C ASN A 348 23.86 4.39 12.25
N ASN A 349 22.99 4.32 13.27
CA ASN A 349 23.38 4.17 14.67
C ASN A 349 22.70 2.98 15.39
N TYR A 350 21.99 2.11 14.64
CA TYR A 350 21.29 0.97 15.22
C TYR A 350 21.33 -0.26 14.33
N LEU A 351 21.07 -1.43 14.93
CA LEU A 351 20.84 -2.69 14.22
C LEU A 351 19.70 -3.44 14.92
N HIS A 352 18.54 -3.48 14.31
CA HIS A 352 17.40 -4.20 14.83
C HIS A 352 17.10 -5.44 14.00
N THR A 353 16.79 -6.52 14.67
CA THR A 353 16.40 -7.77 14.03
C THR A 353 15.09 -8.28 14.63
N TYR A 354 14.20 -8.76 13.78
CA TYR A 354 12.92 -9.31 14.21
C TYR A 354 12.57 -10.55 13.40
N THR A 355 12.13 -11.61 14.09
CA THR A 355 11.65 -12.82 13.43
C THR A 355 10.16 -12.97 13.71
N MET A 356 9.36 -12.91 12.66
CA MET A 356 7.92 -13.05 12.72
C MET A 356 7.49 -14.42 12.21
N LYS A 357 6.64 -15.11 12.97
CA LYS A 357 5.88 -16.26 12.49
C LYS A 357 4.54 -15.77 11.94
N SER A 358 4.17 -16.22 10.76
CA SER A 358 2.88 -15.91 10.14
C SER A 358 2.05 -17.16 9.92
N LEU A 359 0.75 -17.00 9.95
CA LEU A 359 -0.20 -18.06 9.63
C LEU A 359 -1.38 -17.45 8.86
N ARG A 360 -1.74 -18.10 7.76
CA ARG A 360 -3.00 -17.86 7.06
C ARG A 360 -3.73 -19.18 6.90
N VAL A 361 -4.97 -19.23 7.33
CA VAL A 361 -5.86 -20.37 7.12
C VAL A 361 -7.10 -19.85 6.42
N ASN A 362 -7.46 -20.46 5.30
CA ASN A 362 -8.71 -20.19 4.60
C ASN A 362 -9.46 -21.53 4.44
N ILE A 363 -10.73 -21.52 4.81
CA ILE A 363 -11.64 -22.63 4.57
C ILE A 363 -12.83 -22.07 3.81
N ASP A 364 -12.96 -22.45 2.55
CA ASP A 364 -14.06 -22.06 1.70
C ASP A 364 -14.99 -23.26 1.49
N PHE A 365 -16.28 -23.02 1.70
CA PHE A 365 -17.34 -23.99 1.45
C PHE A 365 -18.31 -23.40 0.43
N SER A 366 -18.71 -24.20 -0.56
CA SER A 366 -19.76 -23.85 -1.51
C SER A 366 -20.55 -25.11 -1.91
N TYR A 367 -21.84 -25.09 -1.64
CA TYR A 367 -22.76 -26.16 -2.05
C TYR A 367 -24.09 -25.55 -2.50
N ARG A 368 -24.47 -25.82 -3.75
CA ARG A 368 -25.63 -25.16 -4.39
C ARG A 368 -25.50 -23.64 -4.26
N ASN A 369 -26.45 -23.02 -3.56
CA ASN A 369 -26.50 -21.56 -3.33
C ASN A 369 -25.82 -21.12 -2.01
N TRP A 370 -25.46 -22.08 -1.15
CA TRP A 370 -24.82 -21.79 0.12
C TRP A 370 -23.33 -21.60 -0.03
N ILE A 371 -22.82 -20.57 0.61
CA ILE A 371 -21.39 -20.28 0.70
C ILE A 371 -21.03 -20.01 2.15
N ALA A 372 -19.87 -20.50 2.57
CA ALA A 372 -19.28 -20.14 3.85
C ALA A 372 -17.78 -19.95 3.70
N ASN A 373 -17.22 -19.07 4.48
CA ASN A 373 -15.80 -18.81 4.51
C ASN A 373 -15.35 -18.64 5.95
N PHE A 374 -14.25 -19.28 6.31
CA PHE A 374 -13.51 -19.04 7.54
C PHE A 374 -12.08 -18.64 7.16
N THR A 375 -11.62 -17.51 7.70
CA THR A 375 -10.26 -17.03 7.49
C THR A 375 -9.62 -16.69 8.82
N THR A 376 -8.38 -17.14 9.00
CA THR A 376 -7.46 -16.69 10.05
C THR A 376 -6.22 -16.15 9.39
N ILE A 377 -5.77 -14.96 9.77
CA ILE A 377 -4.59 -14.33 9.17
C ILE A 377 -3.77 -13.55 10.19
N THR A 378 -2.44 -13.72 10.11
CA THR A 378 -1.49 -12.80 10.73
C THR A 378 -1.61 -11.43 10.03
N PRO A 379 -1.80 -10.32 10.76
CA PRO A 379 -1.93 -9.00 10.16
C PRO A 379 -0.70 -8.63 9.30
N PRO A 380 -0.90 -8.02 8.14
CA PRO A 380 0.20 -7.66 7.23
C PRO A 380 1.09 -6.54 7.78
N ASN A 381 0.62 -5.75 8.76
CA ASN A 381 1.37 -4.71 9.44
C ASN A 381 2.23 -5.23 10.62
N ARG A 382 2.40 -6.54 10.75
CA ARG A 382 3.24 -7.15 11.78
C ARG A 382 4.67 -7.33 11.26
N TYR A 383 5.51 -6.32 11.47
CA TYR A 383 6.89 -6.27 10.95
C TYR A 383 7.75 -5.26 11.72
N VAL A 384 9.06 -5.25 11.44
CA VAL A 384 9.97 -4.16 11.83
C VAL A 384 10.46 -3.45 10.56
N TYR A 385 10.52 -2.11 10.62
CA TYR A 385 11.14 -1.27 9.60
C TYR A 385 11.74 -0.02 10.25
N GLY A 386 13.02 0.23 10.02
CA GLY A 386 13.73 1.23 10.81
C GLY A 386 13.79 0.83 12.28
N GLU A 387 13.39 1.74 13.14
CA GLU A 387 13.25 1.55 14.58
C GLU A 387 11.79 1.25 14.99
N GLN A 388 10.87 1.13 14.01
CA GLN A 388 9.46 0.88 14.26
C GLN A 388 9.15 -0.61 14.21
N LEU A 389 8.59 -1.15 15.30
CA LEU A 389 8.05 -2.51 15.37
C LEU A 389 6.54 -2.44 15.51
N MET A 390 5.85 -3.12 14.65
CA MET A 390 4.39 -3.28 14.68
C MET A 390 4.01 -4.73 14.94
N LYS A 391 3.07 -4.97 15.86
CA LYS A 391 2.51 -6.28 16.20
C LYS A 391 1.00 -6.16 16.29
N GLY A 392 0.30 -7.23 15.94
CA GLY A 392 -1.15 -7.32 16.09
C GLY A 392 -1.58 -8.76 16.36
N ASP A 393 -2.71 -8.94 17.01
CA ASP A 393 -3.33 -10.24 17.18
C ASP A 393 -3.76 -10.83 15.84
N LEU A 394 -3.88 -12.15 15.79
CA LEU A 394 -4.46 -12.83 14.62
C LEU A 394 -5.88 -12.32 14.38
N MET A 395 -6.20 -12.12 13.12
CA MET A 395 -7.53 -11.70 12.70
C MET A 395 -8.32 -12.92 12.21
N HIS A 396 -9.57 -13.02 12.65
CA HIS A 396 -10.46 -14.12 12.30
C HIS A 396 -11.73 -13.59 11.65
N THR A 397 -12.19 -14.26 10.60
CA THR A 397 -13.46 -13.94 9.96
C THR A 397 -14.23 -15.23 9.69
N LEU A 398 -15.49 -15.27 10.10
CA LEU A 398 -16.41 -16.35 9.80
C LEU A 398 -17.64 -15.77 9.10
N MET A 399 -17.90 -16.18 7.87
CA MET A 399 -19.02 -15.71 7.05
C MET A 399 -19.82 -16.88 6.53
N VAL A 400 -21.14 -16.74 6.55
CA VAL A 400 -22.07 -17.68 5.91
C VAL A 400 -23.04 -16.88 5.06
N GLY A 401 -23.36 -17.37 3.88
CA GLY A 401 -24.20 -16.63 2.97
C GLY A 401 -24.96 -17.50 1.97
N TYR A 402 -25.87 -16.85 1.30
CA TYR A 402 -26.67 -17.42 0.23
C TYR A 402 -26.50 -16.57 -1.03
N LYS A 403 -26.16 -17.22 -2.14
CA LYS A 403 -25.82 -16.57 -3.41
C LYS A 403 -26.77 -17.00 -4.52
N MET A 404 -27.40 -16.04 -5.16
CA MET A 404 -28.19 -16.20 -6.38
C MET A 404 -27.50 -15.47 -7.55
N PRO A 405 -27.90 -15.70 -8.81
CA PRO A 405 -27.27 -15.03 -9.96
C PRO A 405 -27.32 -13.51 -9.88
N ALA A 406 -28.41 -12.92 -9.39
CA ALA A 406 -28.60 -11.47 -9.31
C ALA A 406 -28.24 -10.86 -7.95
N TRP A 407 -28.18 -11.64 -6.89
CA TRP A 407 -27.93 -11.13 -5.55
C TRP A 407 -27.23 -12.14 -4.64
N SER A 408 -26.60 -11.65 -3.60
CA SER A 408 -26.13 -12.49 -2.49
C SER A 408 -26.24 -11.76 -1.17
N VAL A 409 -26.54 -12.49 -0.11
CA VAL A 409 -26.48 -12.02 1.26
C VAL A 409 -25.50 -12.88 2.03
N MET A 410 -24.64 -12.25 2.83
CA MET A 410 -23.72 -12.90 3.73
C MET A 410 -23.84 -12.26 5.11
N ALA A 411 -23.84 -13.07 6.13
CA ALA A 411 -23.75 -12.63 7.51
C ALA A 411 -22.59 -13.36 8.20
N GLY A 412 -21.95 -12.71 9.13
CA GLY A 412 -20.84 -13.33 9.82
C GLY A 412 -20.28 -12.51 10.97
N LEU A 413 -19.20 -13.03 11.50
CA LEU A 413 -18.51 -12.50 12.65
C LEU A 413 -17.06 -12.15 12.27
N TYR A 414 -16.65 -10.97 12.66
CA TYR A 414 -15.26 -10.54 12.63
C TYR A 414 -14.67 -10.73 14.03
N ASN A 415 -13.50 -11.38 14.10
CA ASN A 415 -12.81 -11.72 15.35
C ASN A 415 -13.71 -12.39 16.43
N PRO A 416 -14.45 -13.48 16.10
CA PRO A 416 -15.42 -14.09 17.01
C PRO A 416 -14.79 -14.62 18.31
N PHE A 417 -13.51 -14.97 18.27
CA PHE A 417 -12.78 -15.61 19.38
C PHE A 417 -12.05 -14.60 20.30
N ILE A 418 -12.00 -13.33 19.91
CA ILE A 418 -11.24 -12.28 20.60
C ILE A 418 -12.22 -11.33 21.30
N LYS A 419 -12.05 -11.10 22.61
CA LYS A 419 -12.86 -10.11 23.38
C LYS A 419 -12.43 -8.67 23.09
N THR A 420 -11.14 -8.46 22.97
CA THR A 420 -10.52 -7.17 22.71
C THR A 420 -9.36 -7.41 21.77
N TYR A 421 -9.35 -6.78 20.60
CA TYR A 421 -8.25 -6.87 19.66
C TYR A 421 -7.09 -6.01 20.15
N ARG A 422 -5.90 -6.59 20.23
CA ARG A 422 -4.69 -5.90 20.67
C ARG A 422 -3.77 -5.64 19.50
N SER A 423 -3.27 -4.42 19.41
CA SER A 423 -2.13 -4.06 18.58
C SER A 423 -1.07 -3.33 19.41
N GLU A 424 0.18 -3.63 19.15
CA GLU A 424 1.32 -3.07 19.84
C GLU A 424 2.24 -2.40 18.83
N ASN A 425 2.60 -1.15 19.08
CA ASN A 425 3.57 -0.40 18.31
C ASN A 425 4.71 0.01 19.23
N GLU A 426 5.94 -0.29 18.83
CA GLU A 426 7.14 0.08 19.56
C GLU A 426 8.03 0.94 18.65
N ASN A 427 8.55 2.03 19.19
CA ASN A 427 9.67 2.75 18.63
C ASN A 427 10.89 2.46 19.47
N TRP A 428 11.91 1.86 18.87
CA TRP A 428 13.16 1.46 19.55
C TRP A 428 14.25 2.53 19.47
N SER A 429 13.90 3.76 19.09
CA SER A 429 14.84 4.87 19.05
C SER A 429 15.45 5.10 20.44
N ALA A 430 16.77 5.22 20.49
CA ALA A 430 17.49 5.50 21.73
C ALA A 430 17.15 6.89 22.31
N LEU A 431 16.74 7.84 21.46
CA LEU A 431 16.39 9.21 21.86
C LEU A 431 14.94 9.35 22.33
N ASN A 432 14.02 8.59 21.72
CA ASN A 432 12.60 8.69 22.02
C ASN A 432 11.93 7.30 21.95
N PRO A 433 12.26 6.39 22.91
CA PRO A 433 11.63 5.07 22.96
C PRO A 433 10.16 5.20 23.36
N VAL A 434 9.28 4.57 22.56
CA VAL A 434 7.84 4.56 22.84
C VAL A 434 7.31 3.16 22.68
N LYS A 435 6.47 2.74 23.62
CA LYS A 435 5.65 1.54 23.49
C LYS A 435 4.20 1.91 23.65
N SER A 436 3.39 1.54 22.68
CA SER A 436 1.95 1.78 22.66
C SER A 436 1.20 0.47 22.52
N ASP A 437 0.32 0.19 23.49
CA ASP A 437 -0.63 -0.92 23.46
C ASP A 437 -2.05 -0.35 23.19
N ILE A 438 -2.61 -0.75 22.05
CA ILE A 438 -3.95 -0.34 21.64
C ILE A 438 -4.90 -1.52 21.78
N HIS A 439 -5.92 -1.32 22.59
CA HIS A 439 -7.00 -2.28 22.83
C HIS A 439 -8.29 -1.80 22.17
N SER A 440 -8.78 -2.53 21.18
CA SER A 440 -9.98 -2.17 20.40
C SER A 440 -11.09 -3.19 20.56
N ASN A 441 -12.18 -2.80 21.20
CA ASN A 441 -13.38 -3.63 21.28
C ASN A 441 -14.18 -3.61 19.98
N ASN A 442 -14.06 -2.54 19.19
CA ASN A 442 -14.75 -2.40 17.90
C ASN A 442 -14.22 -3.35 16.82
N MET A 443 -13.00 -3.89 17.01
CA MET A 443 -12.39 -4.90 16.14
C MET A 443 -12.58 -6.33 16.66
N ALA A 444 -13.38 -6.51 17.70
CA ALA A 444 -13.62 -7.80 18.35
C ALA A 444 -15.12 -8.14 18.34
N ARG A 445 -15.45 -9.39 18.04
CA ARG A 445 -16.84 -9.92 18.03
C ARG A 445 -17.84 -9.08 17.25
N THR A 446 -17.39 -8.47 16.14
CA THR A 446 -18.23 -7.59 15.33
C THR A 446 -19.09 -8.42 14.40
N VAL A 447 -20.40 -8.17 14.39
CA VAL A 447 -21.34 -8.75 13.44
C VAL A 447 -21.25 -7.96 12.13
N VAL A 448 -21.12 -8.67 11.03
CA VAL A 448 -21.06 -8.08 9.68
C VAL A 448 -22.16 -8.69 8.82
N VAL A 449 -22.93 -7.85 8.16
CA VAL A 449 -23.91 -8.26 7.13
C VAL A 449 -23.53 -7.59 5.82
N LYS A 450 -23.39 -8.39 4.78
CA LYS A 450 -23.06 -7.92 3.43
C LYS A 450 -24.15 -8.35 2.46
N PHE A 451 -24.74 -7.37 1.80
CA PHE A 451 -25.67 -7.59 0.69
C PHE A 451 -25.03 -7.11 -0.61
N ASN A 452 -25.04 -7.96 -1.64
CA ASN A 452 -24.61 -7.58 -2.98
C ASN A 452 -25.76 -7.82 -3.94
N PHE A 453 -25.98 -6.87 -4.83
CA PHE A 453 -26.96 -6.93 -5.88
C PHE A 453 -26.32 -6.57 -7.21
N ASN A 454 -26.46 -7.43 -8.23
CA ASN A 454 -25.88 -7.24 -9.54
C ASN A 454 -27.01 -6.94 -10.54
N LEU A 455 -27.07 -5.70 -10.97
CA LEU A 455 -27.94 -5.29 -12.06
C LEU A 455 -27.13 -5.31 -13.35
N ASN A 456 -27.43 -6.27 -14.23
CA ASN A 456 -26.78 -6.38 -15.53
C ASN A 456 -27.81 -6.01 -16.61
N PHE A 457 -27.64 -4.86 -17.22
CA PHE A 457 -28.46 -4.40 -18.34
C PHE A 457 -27.60 -4.32 -19.61
N GLY A 458 -28.06 -4.91 -20.70
CA GLY A 458 -27.43 -4.83 -22.01
C GLY A 458 -26.31 -5.85 -22.26
N LYS A 459 -25.53 -5.62 -23.34
CA LYS A 459 -24.42 -6.49 -23.73
C LYS A 459 -23.24 -6.33 -22.78
N GLN A 460 -22.76 -7.43 -22.21
CA GLN A 460 -21.57 -7.40 -21.40
C GLN A 460 -20.32 -7.36 -22.29
N PHE A 461 -19.44 -6.39 -22.06
CA PHE A 461 -18.12 -6.31 -22.66
C PHE A 461 -17.05 -6.83 -21.68
N LYS A 462 -15.95 -7.42 -22.20
CA LYS A 462 -14.83 -7.82 -21.35
C LYS A 462 -14.26 -6.59 -20.64
N SER A 463 -14.14 -6.67 -19.31
CA SER A 463 -13.49 -5.61 -18.55
C SER A 463 -12.00 -5.54 -18.91
N ILE A 464 -11.49 -4.33 -19.15
CA ILE A 464 -10.08 -4.08 -19.42
C ILE A 464 -9.41 -3.82 -18.07
N ARG A 465 -8.38 -4.62 -17.75
CA ARG A 465 -7.52 -4.33 -16.60
C ARG A 465 -6.49 -3.28 -17.02
N LYS A 466 -6.60 -2.08 -16.47
CA LYS A 466 -5.61 -1.02 -16.69
C LYS A 466 -4.39 -1.26 -15.82
N ALA A 467 -3.19 -1.16 -16.44
CA ALA A 467 -1.92 -1.34 -15.74
C ALA A 467 -1.47 -0.08 -14.98
N VAL A 468 -2.03 1.09 -15.31
CA VAL A 468 -1.61 2.38 -14.76
C VAL A 468 -2.65 2.88 -13.77
N GLN A 469 -2.24 3.11 -12.52
CA GLN A 469 -3.05 3.73 -11.47
C GLN A 469 -2.28 4.90 -10.85
N ASN A 470 -2.96 6.00 -10.59
CA ASN A 470 -2.46 7.10 -9.76
C ASN A 470 -2.78 6.76 -8.29
N MET A 471 -1.75 6.70 -7.45
CA MET A 471 -1.88 6.61 -6.00
C MET A 471 -1.76 8.00 -5.37
#